data_250a13f63c464510ea1b79ab8a8d960f
#
_entry.id   250a13f63c464510ea1b79ab8a8d960f
#
_cell.length_a   1.000
_cell.length_b   1.000
_cell.length_c   1.000
_cell.angle_alpha   90.00
_cell.angle_beta   90.00
_cell.angle_gamma   90.00
#
_symmetry.space_group_name_H-M   'P 1'
#
loop_
_entity.id
_entity.type
_entity.pdbx_description
1 polymer ?
#
loop_
_entity_poly.entity_id
_entity_poly.type
_entity_poly.pdbx_seq_one_letter_code
_entity_poly.pdbx_strand_id
1 'polypeptide(L)'
;NIKVAELTNSTSERQIELLDKNEKFSKSLIIRDFEEERALMFRLANKRTTIMIEPEIKVTLTITIKEKSGEFKRSFFRLDLERDKVSYLPTMWTIVHKIDKSSPLHKYSNKELLKLKANIYILFQYHEESYAQKVYKMHSYDFNDLLVDTKFKSSVKFSKEGQIILDHDLLDQTASLD
;
A
#
# COMPACT_ATOMS: atom_id res chain seq x y z
N ASN A 1 -12.87 9.06 -40.50
CA ASN A 1 -13.48 8.84 -39.16
C ASN A 1 -12.83 7.67 -38.38
N ILE A 2 -12.49 6.55 -39.04
CA ILE A 2 -11.88 5.37 -38.38
C ILE A 2 -10.48 5.70 -37.86
N LYS A 3 -9.65 6.42 -38.59
CA LYS A 3 -8.30 6.81 -38.17
C LYS A 3 -8.25 7.69 -36.92
N VAL A 4 -9.25 8.54 -36.72
CA VAL A 4 -9.30 9.43 -35.52
C VAL A 4 -9.68 8.62 -34.26
N ALA A 5 -10.57 7.64 -34.40
CA ALA A 5 -10.94 6.76 -33.29
C ALA A 5 -9.78 5.85 -32.86
N GLU A 6 -9.00 5.31 -33.80
CA GLU A 6 -7.81 4.49 -33.49
C GLU A 6 -6.70 5.32 -32.84
N LEU A 7 -6.49 6.55 -33.26
CA LEU A 7 -5.50 7.46 -32.66
C LEU A 7 -5.89 7.88 -31.24
N THR A 8 -7.16 8.13 -30.96
CA THR A 8 -7.64 8.46 -29.62
C THR A 8 -7.54 7.25 -28.68
N ASN A 9 -7.90 6.06 -29.14
CA ASN A 9 -7.74 4.85 -28.33
C ASN A 9 -6.28 4.54 -28.03
N SER A 10 -5.39 4.61 -29.01
CA SER A 10 -3.96 4.37 -28.78
C SER A 10 -3.31 5.40 -27.84
N THR A 11 -3.79 6.63 -27.86
CA THR A 11 -3.33 7.69 -26.94
C THR A 11 -3.84 7.42 -25.52
N SER A 12 -5.11 7.03 -25.37
CA SER A 12 -5.70 6.66 -24.08
C SER A 12 -5.02 5.42 -23.48
N GLU A 13 -4.78 4.39 -24.27
CA GLU A 13 -4.08 3.18 -23.82
C GLU A 13 -2.63 3.47 -23.40
N ARG A 14 -1.90 4.29 -24.15
CA ARG A 14 -0.56 4.74 -23.79
C ARG A 14 -0.55 5.59 -22.50
N GLN A 15 -1.55 6.46 -22.32
CA GLN A 15 -1.68 7.23 -21.08
C GLN A 15 -1.98 6.32 -19.88
N ILE A 16 -2.87 5.34 -20.04
CA ILE A 16 -3.17 4.35 -19.01
C ILE A 16 -1.93 3.53 -18.68
N GLU A 17 -1.20 3.04 -19.69
CA GLU A 17 0.04 2.28 -19.51
C GLU A 17 1.15 3.11 -18.83
N LEU A 18 1.25 4.39 -19.13
CA LEU A 18 2.18 5.31 -18.47
C LEU A 18 1.78 5.57 -17.01
N LEU A 19 0.49 5.71 -16.72
CA LEU A 19 -0.03 5.89 -15.36
C LEU A 19 0.17 4.62 -14.50
N ASP A 20 0.09 3.44 -15.09
CA ASP A 20 0.31 2.16 -14.43
C ASP A 20 1.75 1.93 -13.93
N LYS A 21 2.71 2.70 -14.44
CA LYS A 21 4.13 2.62 -14.07
C LYS A 21 4.57 3.63 -13.01
N ASN A 22 3.64 4.48 -12.55
CA ASN A 22 3.98 5.64 -11.71
C ASN A 22 4.19 5.31 -10.25
N GLU A 23 3.46 4.33 -9.73
CA GLU A 23 3.55 3.90 -8.35
C GLU A 23 3.75 2.39 -8.25
N LYS A 24 4.39 1.98 -7.17
CA LYS A 24 4.57 0.58 -6.84
C LYS A 24 4.29 0.36 -5.36
N PHE A 25 3.39 -0.57 -5.07
CA PHE A 25 3.18 -1.09 -3.72
C PHE A 25 4.20 -2.18 -3.40
N SER A 26 4.56 -2.35 -2.14
CA SER A 26 5.35 -3.50 -1.68
C SER A 26 4.60 -4.80 -1.96
N LYS A 27 5.34 -5.88 -2.22
CA LYS A 27 4.74 -7.20 -2.50
C LYS A 27 4.02 -7.78 -1.30
N SER A 28 4.52 -7.51 -0.10
CA SER A 28 4.01 -8.09 1.14
C SER A 28 3.49 -7.03 2.09
N LEU A 29 2.53 -7.45 2.90
CA LEU A 29 2.16 -6.81 4.16
C LEU A 29 3.09 -7.32 5.25
N ILE A 30 3.44 -6.48 6.21
CA ILE A 30 4.14 -6.90 7.42
C ILE A 30 3.34 -6.54 8.67
N ILE A 31 3.43 -7.38 9.69
CA ILE A 31 3.03 -7.06 11.06
C ILE A 31 4.25 -7.21 11.96
N ARG A 32 4.49 -6.18 12.76
CA ARG A 32 5.58 -6.15 13.73
C ARG A 32 5.20 -5.32 14.95
N ASP A 33 5.98 -5.49 16.01
CA ASP A 33 5.95 -4.53 17.10
C ASP A 33 6.52 -3.19 16.61
N PHE A 34 5.77 -2.14 16.87
CA PHE A 34 6.08 -0.78 16.48
C PHE A 34 5.67 0.17 17.62
N GLU A 35 6.66 0.85 18.20
CA GLU A 35 6.47 1.60 19.45
C GLU A 35 5.97 0.64 20.56
N GLU A 36 4.82 0.94 21.21
CA GLU A 36 4.26 0.12 22.28
C GLU A 36 3.18 -0.87 21.80
N GLU A 37 2.88 -0.90 20.48
CA GLU A 37 1.80 -1.68 19.90
C GLU A 37 2.29 -2.45 18.66
N ARG A 38 1.48 -3.40 18.21
CA ARG A 38 1.69 -4.02 16.89
C ARG A 38 1.20 -3.08 15.81
N ALA A 39 1.82 -3.13 14.64
CA ALA A 39 1.34 -2.39 13.49
C ALA A 39 1.36 -3.24 12.22
N LEU A 40 0.33 -3.06 11.39
CA LEU A 40 0.25 -3.53 10.03
C LEU A 40 0.85 -2.46 9.12
N MET A 41 1.78 -2.85 8.28
CA MET A 41 2.49 -1.92 7.41
C MET A 41 2.62 -2.45 5.99
N PHE A 42 2.65 -1.52 5.04
CA PHE A 42 3.07 -1.74 3.66
C PHE A 42 3.73 -0.46 3.12
N ARG A 43 4.37 -0.58 1.97
CA ARG A 43 5.04 0.55 1.34
C ARG A 43 4.44 0.91 0.00
N LEU A 44 4.52 2.19 -0.31
CA LEU A 44 4.20 2.77 -1.61
C LEU A 44 5.41 3.58 -2.09
N ALA A 45 5.88 3.33 -3.30
CA ALA A 45 6.94 4.10 -3.94
C ALA A 45 6.40 4.90 -5.12
N ASN A 46 6.79 6.17 -5.20
CA ASN A 46 6.70 6.97 -6.41
C ASN A 46 7.86 6.58 -7.33
N LYS A 47 7.56 6.04 -8.50
CA LYS A 47 8.56 5.61 -9.49
C LYS A 47 8.89 6.70 -10.53
N ARG A 48 8.21 7.81 -10.47
CA ARG A 48 8.43 8.93 -11.39
C ARG A 48 9.48 9.90 -10.88
N THR A 49 9.99 10.72 -11.80
CA THR A 49 10.79 11.89 -11.49
C THR A 49 9.94 13.08 -11.02
N THR A 50 8.63 13.05 -11.27
CA THR A 50 7.66 14.06 -10.83
C THR A 50 7.11 13.75 -9.43
N ILE A 51 6.68 14.78 -8.73
CA ILE A 51 6.13 14.69 -7.38
C ILE A 51 4.63 14.35 -7.47
N MET A 52 4.17 13.43 -6.65
CA MET A 52 2.74 13.23 -6.44
C MET A 52 2.23 14.26 -5.43
N ILE A 53 1.24 15.06 -5.83
CA ILE A 53 0.69 16.14 -5.01
C ILE A 53 -0.55 15.63 -4.27
N GLU A 54 -0.64 15.95 -2.98
CA GLU A 54 -1.74 15.56 -2.08
C GLU A 54 -2.14 14.08 -2.15
N PRO A 55 -1.18 13.13 -2.12
CA PRO A 55 -1.52 11.73 -2.10
C PRO A 55 -2.30 11.37 -0.83
N GLU A 56 -3.37 10.60 -1.02
CA GLU A 56 -4.28 10.11 0.02
C GLU A 56 -4.49 8.60 -0.15
N ILE A 57 -4.52 7.88 0.96
CA ILE A 57 -4.75 6.43 1.02
C ILE A 57 -5.95 6.13 1.90
N LYS A 58 -6.84 5.26 1.42
CA LYS A 58 -7.92 4.65 2.20
C LYS A 58 -7.75 3.14 2.17
N VAL A 59 -7.83 2.53 3.35
CA VAL A 59 -7.61 1.10 3.51
C VAL A 59 -8.86 0.45 4.09
N THR A 60 -9.33 -0.59 3.40
CA THR A 60 -10.47 -1.41 3.84
C THR A 60 -10.01 -2.84 4.05
N LEU A 61 -10.17 -3.34 5.26
CA LEU A 61 -10.00 -4.74 5.61
C LEU A 61 -11.31 -5.50 5.40
N THR A 62 -11.23 -6.66 4.78
CA THR A 62 -12.34 -7.60 4.73
C THR A 62 -11.95 -8.89 5.44
N ILE A 63 -12.84 -9.39 6.28
CA ILE A 63 -12.66 -10.68 6.98
C ILE A 63 -13.82 -11.58 6.61
N THR A 64 -13.50 -12.81 6.20
CA THR A 64 -14.49 -13.84 5.88
C THR A 64 -14.45 -14.90 6.96
N ILE A 65 -15.58 -15.09 7.66
CA ILE A 65 -15.74 -16.05 8.74
C ILE A 65 -16.82 -17.04 8.33
N LYS A 66 -16.57 -18.33 8.60
CA LYS A 66 -17.62 -19.36 8.49
C LYS A 66 -18.43 -19.38 9.78
N GLU A 67 -19.73 -19.13 9.67
CA GLU A 67 -20.66 -19.17 10.81
C GLU A 67 -21.00 -20.61 11.22
N LYS A 68 -21.60 -20.76 12.39
CA LYS A 68 -22.05 -22.08 12.89
C LYS A 68 -23.12 -22.74 11.97
N SER A 69 -23.86 -21.94 11.23
CA SER A 69 -24.80 -22.39 10.19
C SER A 69 -24.11 -23.05 8.99
N GLY A 70 -22.80 -22.89 8.84
CA GLY A 70 -22.03 -23.32 7.67
C GLY A 70 -21.89 -22.24 6.59
N GLU A 71 -22.61 -21.14 6.71
CA GLU A 71 -22.57 -20.02 5.78
C GLU A 71 -21.33 -19.14 5.99
N PHE A 72 -20.89 -18.48 4.94
CA PHE A 72 -19.78 -17.53 5.00
C PHE A 72 -20.30 -16.10 5.15
N LYS A 73 -19.84 -15.42 6.19
CA LYS A 73 -20.10 -14.00 6.43
C LYS A 73 -18.84 -13.18 6.14
N ARG A 74 -18.99 -12.16 5.33
CA ARG A 74 -17.93 -11.22 5.01
C ARG A 74 -18.21 -9.89 5.70
N SER A 75 -17.24 -9.43 6.49
CA SER A 75 -17.31 -8.17 7.22
C SER A 75 -16.26 -7.19 6.63
N PHE A 76 -16.61 -5.90 6.60
CA PHE A 76 -15.78 -4.83 6.05
C PHE A 76 -15.46 -3.85 7.17
N PHE A 77 -14.20 -3.46 7.27
CA PHE A 77 -13.71 -2.53 8.27
C PHE A 77 -12.80 -1.50 7.59
N ARG A 78 -13.04 -0.22 7.84
CA ARG A 78 -12.06 0.80 7.52
C ARG A 78 -10.91 0.67 8.53
N LEU A 79 -9.66 0.71 8.04
CA LEU A 79 -8.49 0.80 8.90
C LEU A 79 -8.05 2.25 9.04
N ASP A 80 -7.94 2.72 10.26
CA ASP A 80 -7.40 4.05 10.55
C ASP A 80 -5.88 4.00 10.43
N LEU A 81 -5.32 4.91 9.67
CA LEU A 81 -3.89 4.99 9.41
C LEU A 81 -3.26 6.07 10.30
N GLU A 82 -2.02 5.87 10.73
CA GLU A 82 -1.25 6.90 11.43
C GLU A 82 -1.18 8.19 10.60
N ARG A 83 -1.08 8.02 9.29
CA ARG A 83 -1.15 9.11 8.32
C ARG A 83 -1.80 8.58 7.04
N ASP A 84 -2.94 9.14 6.69
CA ASP A 84 -3.72 8.76 5.50
C ASP A 84 -3.53 9.74 4.33
N LYS A 85 -2.95 10.93 4.59
CA LYS A 85 -2.68 11.97 3.60
C LYS A 85 -1.35 12.66 3.89
N VAL A 86 -0.61 13.02 2.84
CA VAL A 86 0.57 13.89 2.90
C VAL A 86 0.48 14.97 1.83
N SER A 87 1.22 16.07 1.99
CA SER A 87 1.15 17.19 1.03
C SER A 87 1.77 16.82 -0.31
N TYR A 88 2.84 16.03 -0.30
CA TYR A 88 3.53 15.57 -1.50
C TYR A 88 4.30 14.29 -1.22
N LEU A 89 4.49 13.46 -2.25
CA LEU A 89 5.26 12.23 -2.18
C LEU A 89 6.33 12.22 -3.27
N PRO A 90 7.57 12.59 -2.94
CA PRO A 90 8.66 12.57 -3.90
C PRO A 90 9.20 11.14 -4.14
N THR A 91 9.12 10.25 -3.14
CA THR A 91 9.89 9.01 -3.17
C THR A 91 9.11 7.79 -2.64
N MET A 92 9.14 7.56 -1.35
CA MET A 92 8.54 6.37 -0.71
C MET A 92 7.79 6.77 0.56
N TRP A 93 6.69 6.05 0.79
CA TRP A 93 5.84 6.21 1.96
C TRP A 93 5.58 4.84 2.59
N THR A 94 5.87 4.70 3.88
CA THR A 94 5.45 3.55 4.67
C THR A 94 4.11 3.88 5.30
N ILE A 95 3.11 3.08 4.97
CA ILE A 95 1.75 3.20 5.50
C ILE A 95 1.67 2.33 6.75
N VAL A 96 1.13 2.90 7.81
CA VAL A 96 1.07 2.28 9.14
C VAL A 96 -0.36 2.32 9.67
N HIS A 97 -0.88 1.14 10.02
CA HIS A 97 -2.08 0.98 10.81
C HIS A 97 -1.71 0.37 12.16
N LYS A 98 -1.89 1.12 13.26
CA LYS A 98 -1.64 0.62 14.63
C LYS A 98 -2.75 -0.38 15.01
N ILE A 99 -2.33 -1.54 15.51
CA ILE A 99 -3.26 -2.59 15.95
C ILE A 99 -3.54 -2.38 17.44
N ASP A 100 -4.15 -1.25 17.74
CA ASP A 100 -4.63 -0.89 19.08
C ASP A 100 -5.99 -1.53 19.40
N LYS A 101 -6.57 -1.17 20.54
CA LYS A 101 -7.86 -1.70 21.01
C LYS A 101 -9.03 -1.41 20.08
N SER A 102 -8.95 -0.38 19.24
CA SER A 102 -9.97 -0.01 18.26
C SER A 102 -9.86 -0.81 16.97
N SER A 103 -8.68 -1.36 16.70
CA SER A 103 -8.41 -2.12 15.48
C SER A 103 -9.19 -3.42 15.43
N PRO A 104 -9.83 -3.76 14.29
CA PRO A 104 -10.50 -5.05 14.09
C PRO A 104 -9.53 -6.23 14.15
N LEU A 105 -8.21 -5.99 14.02
CA LEU A 105 -7.15 -6.99 14.08
C LEU A 105 -6.64 -7.23 15.50
N HIS A 106 -6.99 -6.37 16.46
CA HIS A 106 -6.45 -6.42 17.83
C HIS A 106 -6.66 -7.76 18.54
N LYS A 107 -7.83 -8.37 18.33
CA LYS A 107 -8.22 -9.63 18.98
C LYS A 107 -7.51 -10.88 18.47
N TYR A 108 -6.76 -10.77 17.36
CA TYR A 108 -6.08 -11.91 16.76
C TYR A 108 -4.59 -11.90 17.12
N SER A 109 -4.07 -13.05 17.53
CA SER A 109 -2.63 -13.30 17.64
C SER A 109 -1.98 -13.38 16.24
N ASN A 110 -0.64 -13.25 16.16
CA ASN A 110 0.07 -13.39 14.89
C ASN A 110 -0.21 -14.73 14.20
N LYS A 111 -0.33 -15.83 14.98
CA LYS A 111 -0.67 -17.17 14.45
C LYS A 111 -2.09 -17.26 13.87
N GLU A 112 -3.03 -16.55 14.47
CA GLU A 112 -4.41 -16.49 13.98
C GLU A 112 -4.52 -15.61 12.74
N LEU A 113 -3.78 -14.50 12.71
CA LEU A 113 -3.73 -13.61 11.54
C LEU A 113 -3.23 -14.32 10.28
N LEU A 114 -2.19 -15.16 10.40
CA LEU A 114 -1.68 -15.97 9.29
C LEU A 114 -2.68 -17.00 8.74
N LYS A 115 -3.73 -17.33 9.50
CA LYS A 115 -4.79 -18.26 9.10
C LYS A 115 -6.08 -17.55 8.73
N LEU A 116 -6.14 -16.26 8.93
CA LEU A 116 -7.34 -15.48 8.74
C LEU A 116 -7.63 -15.31 7.24
N LYS A 117 -8.83 -15.68 6.81
CA LYS A 117 -9.28 -15.36 5.44
C LYS A 117 -9.65 -13.88 5.35
N ALA A 118 -8.66 -13.06 5.09
CA ALA A 118 -8.79 -11.62 5.04
C ALA A 118 -8.06 -11.04 3.83
N ASN A 119 -8.59 -9.92 3.34
CA ASN A 119 -7.99 -9.14 2.27
C ASN A 119 -7.96 -7.66 2.67
N ILE A 120 -6.95 -6.97 2.23
CA ILE A 120 -6.86 -5.53 2.32
C ILE A 120 -7.06 -4.93 0.94
N TYR A 121 -7.98 -3.98 0.84
CA TYR A 121 -8.22 -3.19 -0.36
C TYR A 121 -7.77 -1.77 -0.10
N ILE A 122 -6.99 -1.24 -1.01
CA ILE A 122 -6.38 0.09 -0.94
C ILE A 122 -6.93 0.92 -2.08
N LEU A 123 -7.48 2.09 -1.75
CA LEU A 123 -7.72 3.15 -2.70
C LEU A 123 -6.67 4.23 -2.48
N PHE A 124 -5.80 4.40 -3.45
CA PHE A 124 -4.80 5.45 -3.50
C PHE A 124 -5.20 6.50 -4.51
N GLN A 125 -5.07 7.78 -4.15
CA GLN A 125 -5.35 8.89 -5.03
C GLN A 125 -4.32 9.99 -4.86
N TYR A 126 -4.00 10.71 -5.95
CA TYR A 126 -3.10 11.85 -5.92
C TYR A 126 -3.37 12.77 -7.11
N HIS A 127 -2.84 13.98 -7.06
CA HIS A 127 -2.85 14.91 -8.17
C HIS A 127 -1.56 14.77 -8.97
N GLU A 128 -1.70 14.47 -10.26
CA GLU A 128 -0.58 14.34 -11.18
C GLU A 128 -0.28 15.71 -11.81
N GLU A 129 0.91 16.25 -11.50
CA GLU A 129 1.32 17.60 -11.91
C GLU A 129 1.38 17.74 -13.42
N SER A 130 1.98 16.77 -14.12
CA SER A 130 2.25 16.87 -15.57
C SER A 130 0.98 16.96 -16.42
N TYR A 131 -0.12 16.37 -15.94
CA TYR A 131 -1.39 16.32 -16.67
C TYR A 131 -2.50 17.11 -15.99
N ALA A 132 -2.22 17.73 -14.85
CA ALA A 132 -3.21 18.45 -14.03
C ALA A 132 -4.48 17.62 -13.76
N GLN A 133 -4.30 16.32 -13.50
CA GLN A 133 -5.39 15.38 -13.31
C GLN A 133 -5.27 14.64 -11.97
N LYS A 134 -6.44 14.31 -11.40
CA LYS A 134 -6.50 13.43 -10.25
C LYS A 134 -6.48 11.97 -10.71
N VAL A 135 -5.53 11.23 -10.17
CA VAL A 135 -5.32 9.80 -10.47
C VAL A 135 -5.84 8.97 -9.31
N TYR A 136 -6.52 7.88 -9.64
CA TYR A 136 -6.99 6.88 -8.69
C TYR A 136 -6.38 5.53 -9.02
N LYS A 137 -5.88 4.85 -8.00
CA LYS A 137 -5.31 3.50 -8.12
C LYS A 137 -5.91 2.60 -7.06
N MET A 138 -6.29 1.40 -7.48
CA MET A 138 -6.69 0.33 -6.57
C MET A 138 -5.57 -0.69 -6.45
N HIS A 139 -5.33 -1.15 -5.23
CA HIS A 139 -4.42 -2.27 -4.95
C HIS A 139 -5.05 -3.18 -3.89
N SER A 140 -4.64 -4.44 -3.86
CA SER A 140 -5.12 -5.37 -2.84
C SER A 140 -4.03 -6.32 -2.40
N TYR A 141 -4.10 -6.71 -1.13
CA TYR A 141 -3.31 -7.79 -0.56
C TYR A 141 -4.22 -8.88 -0.03
N ASP A 142 -3.81 -10.11 -0.20
CA ASP A 142 -4.34 -11.25 0.53
C ASP A 142 -3.48 -11.47 1.79
N PHE A 143 -4.07 -11.98 2.89
CA PHE A 143 -3.30 -12.29 4.08
C PHE A 143 -2.34 -13.48 3.90
N ASN A 144 -2.40 -14.20 2.78
CA ASN A 144 -1.34 -15.13 2.39
C ASN A 144 0.01 -14.42 2.11
N ASP A 145 -0.03 -13.12 1.78
CA ASP A 145 1.15 -12.28 1.57
C ASP A 145 1.64 -11.60 2.86
N LEU A 146 1.01 -11.92 4.00
CA LEU A 146 1.33 -11.36 5.30
C LEU A 146 2.60 -11.99 5.88
N LEU A 147 3.54 -11.15 6.28
CA LEU A 147 4.73 -11.52 7.03
C LEU A 147 4.60 -10.98 8.45
N VAL A 148 4.82 -11.81 9.44
CA VAL A 148 4.82 -11.43 10.86
C VAL A 148 6.25 -11.38 11.41
N ASP A 149 6.44 -10.60 12.47
CA ASP A 149 7.73 -10.43 13.15
C ASP A 149 8.87 -10.06 12.17
N THR A 150 8.52 -9.18 11.22
CA THR A 150 9.37 -8.82 10.09
C THR A 150 9.39 -7.30 9.94
N LYS A 151 10.53 -6.74 9.56
CA LYS A 151 10.67 -5.31 9.24
C LYS A 151 11.11 -5.09 7.80
N PHE A 152 10.66 -4.00 7.18
CA PHE A 152 11.23 -3.54 5.92
C PHE A 152 12.65 -3.04 6.14
N LYS A 153 13.57 -3.39 5.24
CA LYS A 153 14.91 -2.80 5.23
C LYS A 153 14.83 -1.31 4.89
N SER A 154 15.79 -0.54 5.40
CA SER A 154 15.89 0.87 5.02
C SER A 154 16.14 1.00 3.52
N SER A 155 15.30 1.78 2.85
CA SER A 155 15.43 2.11 1.43
C SER A 155 16.23 3.39 1.20
N VAL A 156 16.63 4.06 2.28
CA VAL A 156 17.41 5.29 2.26
C VAL A 156 18.88 4.93 2.48
N LYS A 157 19.71 5.34 1.54
CA LYS A 157 21.19 5.33 1.66
C LYS A 157 21.67 6.77 1.57
N PHE A 158 22.77 7.05 2.23
CA PHE A 158 23.45 8.34 2.10
C PHE A 158 24.67 8.17 1.19
N SER A 159 24.85 9.07 0.23
CA SER A 159 26.09 9.17 -0.54
C SER A 159 27.23 9.62 0.38
N LYS A 160 28.48 9.53 -0.10
CA LYS A 160 29.65 10.05 0.63
C LYS A 160 29.56 11.58 0.87
N GLU A 161 28.75 12.27 0.07
CA GLU A 161 28.52 13.72 0.15
C GLU A 161 27.25 14.07 0.97
N GLY A 162 26.60 13.07 1.62
CA GLY A 162 25.42 13.27 2.45
C GLY A 162 24.10 13.38 1.68
N GLN A 163 24.11 13.12 0.38
CA GLN A 163 22.88 13.11 -0.43
C GLN A 163 22.07 11.86 -0.16
N ILE A 164 20.76 12.01 -0.10
CA ILE A 164 19.80 10.90 0.06
C ILE A 164 19.69 10.17 -1.28
N ILE A 165 20.08 8.90 -1.27
CA ILE A 165 19.87 8.00 -2.40
C ILE A 165 18.74 7.03 -2.03
N LEU A 166 17.70 7.02 -2.82
CA LEU A 166 16.61 6.05 -2.70
C LEU A 166 16.87 4.86 -3.59
N ASP A 167 16.84 3.70 -2.96
CA ASP A 167 16.98 2.44 -3.66
C ASP A 167 15.59 1.80 -3.79
N HIS A 168 14.99 1.93 -4.97
CA HIS A 168 13.66 1.37 -5.26
C HIS A 168 13.62 -0.17 -5.21
N ASP A 169 14.78 -0.82 -5.36
CA ASP A 169 14.88 -2.28 -5.27
C ASP A 169 14.72 -2.78 -3.83
N LEU A 170 14.89 -1.87 -2.84
CA LEU A 170 14.66 -2.15 -1.42
C LEU A 170 13.20 -2.02 -0.98
N LEU A 171 12.28 -1.65 -1.87
CA LEU A 171 10.84 -1.52 -1.55
C LEU A 171 10.29 -2.81 -0.92
N ASP A 172 10.65 -3.94 -1.50
CA ASP A 172 10.14 -5.27 -1.15
C ASP A 172 11.04 -6.02 -0.16
N GLN A 173 12.23 -5.49 0.16
CA GLN A 173 13.18 -6.20 0.99
C GLN A 173 12.80 -6.10 2.47
N THR A 174 12.76 -7.25 3.09
CA THR A 174 12.45 -7.41 4.52
C THR A 174 13.61 -8.10 5.27
N ALA A 175 13.59 -7.98 6.58
CA ALA A 175 14.48 -8.70 7.50
C ALA A 175 13.68 -9.16 8.70
N SER A 176 14.02 -10.31 9.28
CA SER A 176 13.45 -10.75 10.55
C SER A 176 13.72 -9.71 11.64
N LEU A 177 12.84 -9.62 12.62
CA LEU A 177 13.13 -8.98 13.89
C LEU A 177 13.89 -10.03 14.70
N ASP A 178 15.16 -9.76 14.95
CA ASP A 178 16.01 -10.56 15.86
C ASP A 178 15.59 -10.29 17.29
#